data_a896b1460cce1b49a1aad4dd09639163
#
_entry.id   a896b1460cce1b49a1aad4dd09639163
#
_cell.length_a   1.000
_cell.length_b   1.000
_cell.length_c   1.000
_cell.angle_alpha   90.00
_cell.angle_beta   90.00
_cell.angle_gamma   90.00
#
_symmetry.space_group_name_H-M   'P 1'
#
loop_
_entity.id
_entity.type
_entity.pdbx_description
1 polymer ?
#
loop_
_entity_poly.entity_id
_entity_poly.type
_entity_poly.pdbx_seq_one_letter_code
_entity_poly.pdbx_strand_id
1 'polypeptide(L)'
;GRVKTLHPNIHGGILADRSKPAHLAALDEYGIEPIDLVICNLYPFRSNPSVELIDIGGPTMVRAAAKNYESVGIVVNPNDYTSVIAELSDQGSLTPDTRRQLARTAFAHTAAYDAAIVEWFDDDDPMPPTLHLALEKADECRYGENPHQAGARYRSISTSPWWDATVQ
;
A
#
# COMPACT_ATOMS: atom_id res chain seq x y z
N GLY A 1 -8.67 19.30 16.29
CA GLY A 1 -8.18 18.06 16.87
C GLY A 1 -7.83 17.05 15.80
N ARG A 2 -6.87 16.17 16.05
CA ARG A 2 -6.51 15.08 15.12
C ARG A 2 -7.65 14.05 15.08
N VAL A 3 -8.07 13.65 13.89
CA VAL A 3 -8.97 12.51 13.71
C VAL A 3 -8.17 11.24 14.00
N LYS A 4 -8.62 10.46 14.98
CA LYS A 4 -7.94 9.23 15.37
C LYS A 4 -8.63 8.04 14.73
N THR A 5 -7.99 7.50 13.70
CA THR A 5 -8.49 6.33 12.96
C THR A 5 -8.22 4.99 13.67
N LEU A 6 -7.47 4.98 14.77
CA LEU A 6 -7.18 3.81 15.59
C LEU A 6 -8.33 3.44 16.56
N HIS A 7 -9.56 3.72 16.19
CA HIS A 7 -10.73 3.38 16.99
C HIS A 7 -11.11 1.89 16.80
N PRO A 8 -11.49 1.16 17.85
CA PRO A 8 -11.88 -0.25 17.73
C PRO A 8 -12.98 -0.51 16.70
N ASN A 9 -13.97 0.37 16.58
CA ASN A 9 -15.06 0.20 15.61
C ASN A 9 -14.56 0.30 14.15
N ILE A 10 -13.57 1.17 13.89
CA ILE A 10 -12.97 1.28 12.56
C ILE A 10 -12.17 0.01 12.24
N HIS A 11 -11.25 -0.37 13.13
CA HIS A 11 -10.42 -1.55 12.90
C HIS A 11 -11.21 -2.86 12.98
N GLY A 12 -12.23 -2.94 13.83
CA GLY A 12 -13.15 -4.07 13.86
C GLY A 12 -13.90 -4.23 12.54
N GLY A 13 -14.44 -3.13 11.99
CA GLY A 13 -15.13 -3.13 10.69
C GLY A 13 -14.22 -3.51 9.52
N ILE A 14 -12.92 -3.14 9.58
CA ILE A 14 -11.93 -3.49 8.55
C ILE A 14 -11.44 -4.94 8.69
N LEU A 15 -11.15 -5.39 9.92
CA LEU A 15 -10.45 -6.66 10.18
C LEU A 15 -11.36 -7.88 10.29
N ALA A 16 -12.67 -7.70 10.47
CA ALA A 16 -13.60 -8.80 10.60
C ALA A 16 -13.58 -9.69 9.35
N ASP A 17 -13.19 -10.93 9.53
CA ASP A 17 -13.25 -11.97 8.49
C ASP A 17 -14.72 -12.41 8.36
N ARG A 18 -15.35 -12.01 7.27
CA ARG A 18 -16.79 -12.23 7.03
C ARG A 18 -17.14 -13.67 6.72
N SER A 19 -16.16 -14.54 6.51
CA SER A 19 -16.37 -15.98 6.39
C SER A 19 -16.56 -16.66 7.74
N LYS A 20 -16.23 -15.97 8.84
CA LYS A 20 -16.28 -16.52 10.20
C LYS A 20 -17.52 -16.04 10.96
N PRO A 21 -18.47 -16.95 11.29
CA PRO A 21 -19.68 -16.57 12.03
C PRO A 21 -19.39 -15.87 13.36
N ALA A 22 -18.33 -16.26 14.07
CA ALA A 22 -17.93 -15.62 15.33
C ALA A 22 -17.52 -14.14 15.16
N HIS A 23 -16.91 -13.77 14.00
CA HIS A 23 -16.58 -12.38 13.72
C HIS A 23 -17.81 -11.56 13.39
N LEU A 24 -18.77 -12.14 12.65
CA LEU A 24 -20.04 -11.46 12.35
C LEU A 24 -20.87 -11.24 13.62
N ALA A 25 -20.92 -12.24 14.51
CA ALA A 25 -21.59 -12.11 15.80
C ALA A 25 -20.95 -11.03 16.68
N ALA A 26 -19.61 -10.91 16.68
CA ALA A 26 -18.92 -9.85 17.40
C ALA A 26 -19.20 -8.45 16.81
N LEU A 27 -19.26 -8.31 15.49
CA LEU A 27 -19.65 -7.03 14.88
C LEU A 27 -21.05 -6.60 15.33
N ASP A 28 -22.02 -7.53 15.33
CA ASP A 28 -23.40 -7.28 15.77
C ASP A 28 -23.45 -6.94 17.27
N GLU A 29 -22.78 -7.74 18.12
CA GLU A 29 -22.70 -7.52 19.57
C GLU A 29 -22.18 -6.14 19.96
N TYR A 30 -21.15 -5.66 19.23
CA TYR A 30 -20.51 -4.37 19.52
C TYR A 30 -21.06 -3.21 18.67
N GLY A 31 -22.06 -3.44 17.82
CA GLY A 31 -22.65 -2.43 16.93
C GLY A 31 -21.63 -1.85 15.94
N ILE A 32 -20.78 -2.72 15.40
CA ILE A 32 -19.72 -2.32 14.46
C ILE A 32 -20.18 -2.63 13.02
N GLU A 33 -20.26 -1.60 12.19
CA GLU A 33 -20.54 -1.76 10.77
C GLU A 33 -19.31 -2.27 10.01
N PRO A 34 -19.45 -3.27 9.13
CA PRO A 34 -18.36 -3.72 8.28
C PRO A 34 -17.97 -2.65 7.26
N ILE A 35 -16.66 -2.52 7.00
CA ILE A 35 -16.12 -1.58 6.03
C ILE A 35 -15.69 -2.36 4.77
N ASP A 36 -16.24 -1.98 3.62
CA ASP A 36 -15.99 -2.67 2.34
C ASP A 36 -14.81 -2.10 1.56
N LEU A 37 -14.55 -0.81 1.74
CA LEU A 37 -13.51 -0.10 1.00
C LEU A 37 -12.80 0.89 1.91
N VAL A 38 -11.47 0.86 1.86
CA VAL A 38 -10.59 1.85 2.49
C VAL A 38 -9.82 2.58 1.40
N ILE A 39 -9.87 3.90 1.43
CA ILE A 39 -9.05 4.76 0.57
C ILE A 39 -8.16 5.58 1.50
N CYS A 40 -6.86 5.41 1.40
CA CYS A 40 -5.92 6.03 2.32
C CYS A 40 -4.63 6.45 1.62
N ASN A 41 -4.41 7.75 1.54
CA ASN A 41 -3.14 8.34 1.14
C ASN A 41 -2.32 8.66 2.39
N LEU A 42 -1.12 8.10 2.49
CA LEU A 42 -0.22 8.35 3.62
C LEU A 42 0.32 9.78 3.57
N TYR A 43 0.79 10.29 4.71
CA TYR A 43 1.50 11.55 4.75
C TYR A 43 2.71 11.54 3.81
N PRO A 44 3.02 12.65 3.13
CA PRO A 44 4.08 12.73 2.13
C PRO A 44 5.47 12.82 2.78
N PHE A 45 5.85 11.80 3.55
CA PHE A 45 7.09 11.77 4.32
C PHE A 45 8.34 12.03 3.45
N ARG A 46 8.43 11.38 2.27
CA ARG A 46 9.59 11.53 1.38
C ARG A 46 9.85 12.95 0.90
N SER A 47 8.80 13.74 0.71
CA SER A 47 8.94 15.12 0.21
C SER A 47 9.33 16.14 1.29
N ASN A 48 9.09 15.81 2.56
CA ASN A 48 9.42 16.66 3.70
C ASN A 48 9.61 15.82 4.97
N PRO A 49 10.72 15.05 5.09
CA PRO A 49 10.92 14.16 6.21
C PRO A 49 10.92 14.89 7.56
N SER A 50 10.09 14.41 8.48
CA SER A 50 10.03 14.91 9.86
C SER A 50 9.25 13.92 10.74
N VAL A 51 9.48 13.97 12.04
CA VAL A 51 8.74 13.13 13.01
C VAL A 51 7.22 13.35 12.91
N GLU A 52 6.78 14.58 12.64
CA GLU A 52 5.36 14.91 12.49
C GLU A 52 4.71 14.25 11.26
N LEU A 53 5.47 13.91 10.24
CA LEU A 53 5.00 13.25 9.02
C LEU A 53 5.19 11.73 9.04
N ILE A 54 5.64 11.16 10.16
CA ILE A 54 5.55 9.72 10.39
C ILE A 54 4.09 9.37 10.70
N ASP A 55 3.40 8.84 9.70
CA ASP A 55 1.99 8.46 9.81
C ASP A 55 1.84 7.15 10.58
N ILE A 56 1.02 7.15 11.62
CA ILE A 56 0.73 5.96 12.43
C ILE A 56 -0.61 5.33 12.01
N GLY A 57 -1.65 6.14 11.92
CA GLY A 57 -3.00 5.66 11.66
C GLY A 57 -3.20 5.17 10.23
N GLY A 58 -2.65 5.87 9.25
CA GLY A 58 -2.75 5.52 7.85
C GLY A 58 -2.16 4.14 7.54
N PRO A 59 -0.88 3.87 7.82
CA PRO A 59 -0.27 2.55 7.60
C PRO A 59 -1.00 1.43 8.35
N THR A 60 -1.51 1.70 9.55
CA THR A 60 -2.25 0.71 10.33
C THR A 60 -3.55 0.32 9.64
N MET A 61 -4.35 1.28 9.13
CA MET A 61 -5.57 1.00 8.37
C MET A 61 -5.26 0.30 7.04
N VAL A 62 -4.24 0.78 6.31
CA VAL A 62 -3.83 0.20 5.04
C VAL A 62 -3.46 -1.28 5.20
N ARG A 63 -2.65 -1.61 6.20
CA ARG A 63 -2.23 -2.99 6.48
C ARG A 63 -3.40 -3.85 6.95
N ALA A 64 -4.31 -3.30 7.76
CA ALA A 64 -5.51 -4.00 8.21
C ALA A 64 -6.42 -4.39 7.04
N ALA A 65 -6.74 -3.44 6.15
CA ALA A 65 -7.55 -3.67 4.97
C ALA A 65 -6.87 -4.64 3.98
N ALA A 66 -5.58 -4.44 3.71
CA ALA A 66 -4.80 -5.32 2.83
C ALA A 66 -4.73 -6.77 3.35
N LYS A 67 -4.63 -6.96 4.67
CA LYS A 67 -4.68 -8.29 5.30
C LYS A 67 -6.02 -8.97 5.08
N ASN A 68 -7.12 -8.21 5.12
CA ASN A 68 -8.49 -8.73 4.96
C ASN A 68 -9.02 -8.53 3.53
N TYR A 69 -8.15 -8.63 2.51
CA TYR A 69 -8.51 -8.40 1.09
C TYR A 69 -9.64 -9.30 0.58
N GLU A 70 -9.88 -10.43 1.19
CA GLU A 70 -11.03 -11.29 0.86
C GLU A 70 -12.36 -10.56 1.04
N SER A 71 -12.42 -9.62 1.98
CA SER A 71 -13.63 -8.86 2.31
C SER A 71 -13.54 -7.37 2.00
N VAL A 72 -12.34 -6.79 1.96
CA VAL A 72 -12.12 -5.33 1.94
C VAL A 72 -11.23 -4.92 0.77
N GLY A 73 -11.66 -3.92 0.01
CA GLY A 73 -10.80 -3.22 -0.94
C GLY A 73 -9.91 -2.18 -0.23
N ILE A 74 -8.68 -2.00 -0.71
CA ILE A 74 -7.76 -0.97 -0.21
C ILE A 74 -7.10 -0.22 -1.35
N VAL A 75 -7.30 1.08 -1.42
CA VAL A 75 -6.73 1.96 -2.44
C VAL A 75 -5.76 2.93 -1.79
N VAL A 76 -4.51 2.90 -2.22
CA VAL A 76 -3.43 3.76 -1.69
C VAL A 76 -2.86 4.72 -2.74
N ASN A 77 -3.25 4.54 -4.00
CA ASN A 77 -2.75 5.36 -5.11
C ASN A 77 -3.93 6.01 -5.86
N PRO A 78 -3.96 7.35 -5.99
CA PRO A 78 -4.99 8.04 -6.77
C PRO A 78 -5.12 7.58 -8.24
N ASN A 79 -4.06 7.03 -8.82
CA ASN A 79 -4.09 6.50 -10.19
C ASN A 79 -5.03 5.29 -10.34
N ASP A 80 -5.33 4.59 -9.23
CA ASP A 80 -6.23 3.43 -9.24
C ASP A 80 -7.72 3.83 -9.14
N TYR A 81 -8.04 5.12 -8.85
CA TYR A 81 -9.42 5.55 -8.64
C TYR A 81 -10.32 5.31 -9.84
N THR A 82 -9.83 5.61 -11.04
CA THR A 82 -10.66 5.47 -12.26
C THR A 82 -11.07 4.02 -12.49
N SER A 83 -10.16 3.06 -12.36
CA SER A 83 -10.45 1.64 -12.53
C SER A 83 -11.35 1.10 -11.43
N VAL A 84 -11.10 1.49 -10.18
CA VAL A 84 -11.93 1.11 -9.03
C VAL A 84 -13.35 1.64 -9.16
N ILE A 85 -13.52 2.91 -9.53
CA ILE A 85 -14.85 3.52 -9.74
C ILE A 85 -15.58 2.83 -10.88
N ALA A 86 -14.89 2.54 -12.00
CA ALA A 86 -15.47 1.85 -13.13
C ALA A 86 -16.00 0.46 -12.75
N GLU A 87 -15.20 -0.33 -12.04
CA GLU A 87 -15.59 -1.68 -11.60
C GLU A 87 -16.76 -1.64 -10.61
N LEU A 88 -16.74 -0.72 -9.63
CA LEU A 88 -17.84 -0.52 -8.69
C LEU A 88 -19.14 -0.08 -9.39
N SER A 89 -19.04 0.77 -10.42
CA SER A 89 -20.20 1.24 -11.17
C SER A 89 -20.82 0.16 -12.04
N ASP A 90 -19.98 -0.73 -12.59
CA ASP A 90 -20.41 -1.82 -13.47
C ASP A 90 -20.96 -3.03 -12.69
N GLN A 91 -20.28 -3.42 -11.61
CA GLN A 91 -20.53 -4.68 -10.90
C GLN A 91 -21.11 -4.50 -9.48
N GLY A 92 -21.13 -3.27 -8.96
CA GLY A 92 -21.56 -2.97 -7.60
C GLY A 92 -20.57 -3.39 -6.51
N SER A 93 -19.48 -4.06 -6.88
CA SER A 93 -18.43 -4.54 -5.96
C SER A 93 -17.11 -4.73 -6.68
N LEU A 94 -16.01 -4.76 -5.93
CA LEU A 94 -14.70 -5.15 -6.47
C LEU A 94 -14.57 -6.67 -6.55
N THR A 95 -14.00 -7.17 -7.63
CA THR A 95 -13.70 -8.60 -7.78
C THR A 95 -12.62 -9.06 -6.79
N PRO A 96 -12.57 -10.36 -6.45
CA PRO A 96 -11.50 -10.91 -5.61
C PRO A 96 -10.09 -10.63 -6.15
N ASP A 97 -9.92 -10.71 -7.46
CA ASP A 97 -8.62 -10.46 -8.10
C ASP A 97 -8.20 -8.99 -7.97
N THR A 98 -9.13 -8.05 -8.18
CA THR A 98 -8.88 -6.62 -7.98
C THR A 98 -8.51 -6.34 -6.52
N ARG A 99 -9.25 -6.87 -5.54
CA ARG A 99 -8.93 -6.69 -4.12
C ARG A 99 -7.56 -7.24 -3.77
N ARG A 100 -7.21 -8.43 -4.29
CA ARG A 100 -5.89 -9.03 -4.08
C ARG A 100 -4.77 -8.19 -4.67
N GLN A 101 -4.96 -7.64 -5.87
CA GLN A 101 -3.96 -6.77 -6.50
C GLN A 101 -3.79 -5.46 -5.73
N LEU A 102 -4.87 -4.83 -5.32
CA LEU A 102 -4.85 -3.63 -4.49
C LEU A 102 -4.15 -3.89 -3.15
N ALA A 103 -4.40 -5.04 -2.52
CA ALA A 103 -3.73 -5.43 -1.28
C ALA A 103 -2.21 -5.61 -1.46
N ARG A 104 -1.77 -6.23 -2.57
CA ARG A 104 -0.35 -6.31 -2.92
C ARG A 104 0.26 -4.92 -3.08
N THR A 105 -0.44 -4.01 -3.79
CA THR A 105 0.01 -2.62 -3.98
C THR A 105 0.10 -1.88 -2.64
N ALA A 106 -0.88 -2.08 -1.76
CA ALA A 106 -0.91 -1.48 -0.43
C ALA A 106 0.27 -1.93 0.45
N PHE A 107 0.61 -3.23 0.45
CA PHE A 107 1.79 -3.71 1.18
C PHE A 107 3.10 -3.20 0.57
N ALA A 108 3.21 -3.12 -0.75
CA ALA A 108 4.39 -2.53 -1.39
C ALA A 108 4.54 -1.04 -1.03
N HIS A 109 3.42 -0.31 -0.97
CA HIS A 109 3.39 1.10 -0.58
C HIS A 109 3.84 1.32 0.86
N THR A 110 3.33 0.54 1.83
CA THR A 110 3.76 0.65 3.23
C THR A 110 5.20 0.22 3.43
N ALA A 111 5.68 -0.81 2.73
CA ALA A 111 7.07 -1.23 2.78
C ALA A 111 8.02 -0.13 2.28
N ALA A 112 7.68 0.53 1.16
CA ALA A 112 8.45 1.65 0.63
C ALA A 112 8.39 2.89 1.55
N TYR A 113 7.27 3.10 2.23
CA TYR A 113 7.09 4.16 3.21
C TYR A 113 8.00 3.95 4.43
N ASP A 114 7.99 2.75 5.01
CA ASP A 114 8.84 2.40 6.16
C ASP A 114 10.32 2.44 5.78
N ALA A 115 10.69 1.98 4.57
CA ALA A 115 12.06 2.07 4.06
C ALA A 115 12.57 3.53 4.02
N ALA A 116 11.70 4.48 3.61
CA ALA A 116 12.07 5.90 3.60
C ALA A 116 12.26 6.49 5.00
N ILE A 117 11.52 6.00 5.98
CA ILE A 117 11.69 6.42 7.38
C ILE A 117 13.01 5.91 7.94
N VAL A 118 13.37 4.66 7.65
CA VAL A 118 14.65 4.09 8.07
C VAL A 118 15.81 4.86 7.42
N GLU A 119 15.74 5.10 6.11
CA GLU A 119 16.73 5.89 5.36
C GLU A 119 16.96 7.29 6.00
N TRP A 120 15.88 7.93 6.45
CA TRP A 120 15.94 9.22 7.12
C TRP A 120 16.57 9.12 8.54
N PHE A 121 16.35 8.04 9.27
CA PHE A 121 16.98 7.82 10.58
C PHE A 121 18.45 7.43 10.48
N ASP A 122 18.88 6.85 9.35
CA ASP A 122 20.28 6.51 9.11
C ASP A 122 21.18 7.76 8.90
N ASP A 123 20.57 8.93 8.64
CA ASP A 123 21.20 10.27 8.67
C ASP A 123 22.55 10.32 7.93
N ASP A 124 22.56 9.91 6.66
CA ASP A 124 23.77 9.87 5.82
C ASP A 124 24.86 8.87 6.25
N ASP A 125 24.55 7.88 7.11
CA ASP A 125 25.49 6.79 7.37
C ASP A 125 25.79 6.04 6.06
N PRO A 126 27.05 6.08 5.56
CA PRO A 126 27.39 5.42 4.30
C PRO A 126 27.39 3.88 4.41
N MET A 127 27.32 3.34 5.61
CA MET A 127 27.42 1.90 5.91
C MET A 127 26.39 1.46 6.97
N PRO A 128 25.09 1.71 6.75
CA PRO A 128 24.08 1.36 7.73
C PRO A 128 24.04 -0.15 7.98
N PRO A 129 23.62 -0.60 9.17
CA PRO A 129 23.58 -2.02 9.50
C PRO A 129 22.60 -2.84 8.64
N THR A 130 21.62 -2.17 8.02
CA THR A 130 20.65 -2.78 7.09
C THR A 130 20.34 -1.84 5.94
N LEU A 131 20.22 -2.38 4.73
CA LEU A 131 19.79 -1.61 3.55
C LEU A 131 18.37 -2.03 3.16
N HIS A 132 17.49 -1.04 3.04
CA HIS A 132 16.10 -1.22 2.61
C HIS A 132 15.90 -0.59 1.22
N LEU A 133 15.90 -1.42 0.18
CA LEU A 133 15.75 -0.95 -1.20
C LEU A 133 14.30 -1.11 -1.66
N ALA A 134 13.63 0.02 -1.90
CA ALA A 134 12.33 0.03 -2.55
C ALA A 134 12.52 0.38 -4.04
N LEU A 135 12.30 -0.59 -4.89
CA LEU A 135 12.49 -0.47 -6.33
C LEU A 135 11.14 -0.65 -7.05
N GLU A 136 10.87 0.19 -8.04
CA GLU A 136 9.76 0.03 -8.98
C GLU A 136 10.24 -0.43 -10.35
N LYS A 137 9.42 -1.23 -11.04
CA LYS A 137 9.71 -1.66 -12.40
C LYS A 137 9.60 -0.45 -13.35
N ALA A 138 10.70 -0.08 -13.97
CA ALA A 138 10.74 0.99 -14.95
C ALA A 138 10.26 0.51 -16.33
N ASP A 139 10.86 -0.60 -16.80
CA ASP A 139 10.56 -1.15 -18.12
C ASP A 139 10.63 -2.68 -18.12
N GLU A 140 9.96 -3.29 -19.09
CA GLU A 140 10.19 -4.66 -19.49
C GLU A 140 11.22 -4.71 -20.62
N CYS A 141 12.24 -5.55 -20.46
CA CYS A 141 13.19 -5.80 -21.51
C CYS A 141 12.56 -6.74 -22.54
N ARG A 142 12.96 -6.61 -23.79
CA ARG A 142 12.50 -7.52 -24.87
C ARG A 142 12.81 -8.99 -24.57
N TYR A 143 13.91 -9.24 -23.86
CA TYR A 143 14.36 -10.54 -23.35
C TYR A 143 15.43 -10.33 -22.28
N GLY A 144 15.77 -11.37 -21.52
CA GLY A 144 16.85 -11.35 -20.54
C GLY A 144 18.22 -11.60 -21.18
N GLU A 145 19.08 -12.38 -20.52
CA GLU A 145 20.38 -12.77 -21.08
C GLU A 145 20.23 -13.59 -22.36
N ASN A 146 19.20 -14.44 -22.39
CA ASN A 146 18.85 -15.26 -23.55
C ASN A 146 17.42 -14.93 -24.05
N PRO A 147 17.11 -15.16 -25.36
CA PRO A 147 15.83 -14.79 -25.99
C PRO A 147 14.58 -15.38 -25.33
N HIS A 148 14.70 -16.49 -24.64
CA HIS A 148 13.57 -17.15 -23.96
C HIS A 148 13.37 -16.70 -22.50
N GLN A 149 14.26 -15.85 -21.98
CA GLN A 149 14.20 -15.35 -20.61
C GLN A 149 13.49 -14.00 -20.56
N ALA A 150 12.64 -13.81 -19.54
CA ALA A 150 12.10 -12.50 -19.22
C ALA A 150 13.16 -11.63 -18.53
N GLY A 151 13.13 -10.33 -18.81
CA GLY A 151 13.98 -9.35 -18.16
C GLY A 151 13.20 -8.07 -17.86
N ALA A 152 13.57 -7.37 -16.82
CA ALA A 152 13.00 -6.09 -16.48
C ALA A 152 14.05 -5.16 -15.87
N ARG A 153 13.88 -3.87 -16.09
CA ARG A 153 14.67 -2.83 -15.46
C ARG A 153 13.89 -2.25 -14.30
N TYR A 154 14.58 -2.06 -13.18
CA TYR A 154 14.04 -1.44 -11.99
C TYR A 154 14.78 -0.15 -11.67
N ARG A 155 14.10 0.82 -11.07
CA ARG A 155 14.67 2.06 -10.56
C ARG A 155 14.29 2.26 -9.10
N SER A 156 15.09 3.02 -8.36
CA SER A 156 14.74 3.45 -7.01
C SER A 156 13.49 4.35 -7.04
N ILE A 157 12.60 4.16 -6.07
CA ILE A 157 11.44 5.04 -5.90
C ILE A 157 11.86 6.43 -5.40
N SER A 158 13.03 6.54 -4.76
CA SER A 158 13.50 7.77 -4.11
C SER A 158 14.39 8.65 -4.97
N THR A 159 15.01 8.12 -6.03
CA THR A 159 16.01 8.86 -6.84
C THR A 159 15.76 8.65 -8.32
N SER A 160 15.98 9.71 -9.11
CA SER A 160 16.07 9.58 -10.57
C SER A 160 17.36 8.85 -10.90
N PRO A 161 17.33 7.72 -11.60
CA PRO A 161 18.51 6.98 -11.95
C PRO A 161 19.36 7.77 -12.98
N TRP A 162 20.67 7.60 -12.93
CA TRP A 162 21.61 8.29 -13.82
C TRP A 162 21.33 8.05 -15.33
N TRP A 163 20.73 6.91 -15.67
CA TRP A 163 20.38 6.59 -17.07
C TRP A 163 19.18 7.38 -17.61
N ASP A 164 18.35 8.01 -16.76
CA ASP A 164 17.28 8.90 -17.21
C ASP A 164 17.85 10.22 -17.75
N ALA A 165 19.07 10.57 -17.36
CA ALA A 165 19.81 11.73 -17.87
C ALA A 165 20.62 11.44 -19.15
N THR A 166 20.70 10.18 -19.58
CA THR A 166 21.43 9.79 -20.80
C THR A 166 20.46 9.89 -21.99
N VAL A 167 20.57 10.96 -22.75
CA VAL A 167 19.93 11.10 -24.07
C VAL A 167 20.62 10.11 -25.01
N GLN A 168 19.89 9.15 -25.57
CA GLN A 168 20.36 8.32 -26.67
C GLN A 168 20.34 9.10 -27.96
#